data_75b46a91b08c3ae803a856c4bfd921de
#
_entry.id   75b46a91b08c3ae803a856c4bfd921de
#
_cell.length_a   1.000
_cell.length_b   1.000
_cell.length_c   1.000
_cell.angle_alpha   90.00
_cell.angle_beta   90.00
_cell.angle_gamma   90.00
#
_symmetry.space_group_name_H-M   'P 1'
#
loop_
_entity.id
_entity.type
_entity.pdbx_description
1 polymer ?
#
loop_
_entity_poly.entity_id
_entity_poly.type
_entity_poly.pdbx_seq_one_letter_code
_entity_poly.pdbx_strand_id
1 'polypeptide(L)'
;MRKATEGNPPPRRRVSMSLMNNIGNKSKMKIFHTFMKKYGTMDFVKSLCTDPEKLPFVAVHVLIWELLINIFVIQRVPYTEIDWKAYMQECEGFLNGTMDYSLLRGDTGPLVYPAGFVYIYSLFYYITSYGENLRLAQYIFLVIYLLQLVLVLRIYCKTGKVPPYVLVISILTSYRIHSIYVLRLFNDPIAVLLLYVSLNFFLSSKWTAGSIFFSLAVSVKMNILLFAPPLLLFYLSNIGYVQTAYQLFLCAAIQLILGAPFLLANPIAYLKGSFDVGRVFDHKWTVNYRFLDLELFENKFFHIGLLVLHLVLLAVFFPIAKKYFDSYVKLKYIQAQLQPQIDAKNKENKTKKLKLKPNSKKGSLKHRQQIVETAKSEPENLSVAQKDFLQSFESTLQKSAGGKPKEEVEAPKKKEDPFYSINFDRTNQLFIFPMFLANFIGVVCARSLHYQFYSWYFHSLPYLLWCTPYSTIIKFLILALIEFSWNTYPSSVFSSSLLHACHIAVLWGIYRSTRS
;
A
#
# COMPACT_ATOMS: atom_id res chain seq x y z
N MET A 1 5.69 -34.42 -89.77
CA MET A 1 4.58 -34.77 -88.87
C MET A 1 5.09 -35.68 -87.76
N ARG A 2 5.33 -35.14 -86.53
CA ARG A 2 5.60 -35.95 -85.34
C ARG A 2 4.73 -35.36 -84.22
N LYS A 3 3.82 -36.18 -83.67
CA LYS A 3 2.93 -35.89 -82.57
C LYS A 3 3.75 -35.77 -81.27
N ALA A 4 3.55 -34.69 -80.56
CA ALA A 4 4.03 -34.51 -79.16
C ALA A 4 3.09 -35.27 -78.23
N THR A 5 3.64 -36.11 -77.37
CA THR A 5 2.93 -36.77 -76.25
C THR A 5 2.97 -35.89 -75.03
N GLU A 6 1.80 -35.45 -74.55
CA GLU A 6 1.62 -34.77 -73.30
C GLU A 6 1.85 -35.75 -72.15
N GLY A 7 2.82 -35.41 -71.28
CA GLY A 7 3.07 -36.10 -70.02
C GLY A 7 2.23 -35.53 -68.88
N ASN A 8 1.45 -36.38 -68.23
CA ASN A 8 0.66 -36.02 -67.02
C ASN A 8 1.54 -35.57 -65.85
N PRO A 9 1.16 -34.51 -65.13
CA PRO A 9 1.88 -34.07 -63.90
C PRO A 9 1.67 -35.08 -62.76
N PRO A 10 2.67 -35.25 -61.85
CA PRO A 10 2.56 -36.20 -60.75
C PRO A 10 1.52 -35.75 -59.68
N PRO A 11 0.85 -36.67 -58.98
CA PRO A 11 -0.22 -36.37 -58.05
C PRO A 11 0.33 -35.64 -56.86
N ARG A 12 -0.19 -34.42 -56.61
CA ARG A 12 0.04 -33.68 -55.37
C ARG A 12 -0.51 -34.47 -54.16
N ARG A 13 0.38 -34.93 -53.27
CA ARG A 13 0.00 -35.50 -51.97
C ARG A 13 -0.81 -34.46 -51.19
N ARG A 14 -2.11 -34.62 -51.09
CA ARG A 14 -2.96 -33.96 -50.11
C ARG A 14 -2.55 -34.45 -48.71
N VAL A 15 -1.74 -33.69 -47.99
CA VAL A 15 -1.57 -33.88 -46.54
C VAL A 15 -2.92 -33.58 -45.91
N SER A 16 -3.58 -34.59 -45.35
CA SER A 16 -4.94 -34.45 -44.85
C SER A 16 -4.97 -33.45 -43.71
N MET A 17 -5.87 -32.49 -43.77
CA MET A 17 -6.13 -31.47 -42.72
C MET A 17 -6.38 -32.10 -41.34
N SER A 18 -6.81 -33.36 -41.27
CA SER A 18 -7.00 -34.15 -40.04
C SER A 18 -5.69 -34.48 -39.33
N LEU A 19 -4.57 -34.66 -40.04
CA LEU A 19 -3.27 -34.90 -39.41
C LEU A 19 -2.69 -33.62 -38.79
N MET A 20 -2.86 -32.46 -39.40
CA MET A 20 -2.44 -31.17 -38.83
C MET A 20 -3.24 -30.80 -37.59
N ASN A 21 -4.56 -31.03 -37.59
CA ASN A 21 -5.41 -30.80 -36.41
C ASN A 21 -5.08 -31.76 -35.23
N ASN A 22 -4.71 -33.00 -35.51
CA ASN A 22 -4.31 -33.98 -34.51
C ASN A 22 -2.94 -33.68 -33.88
N ILE A 23 -2.00 -33.15 -34.64
CA ILE A 23 -0.67 -32.72 -34.14
C ILE A 23 -0.82 -31.46 -33.28
N GLY A 24 -1.65 -30.50 -33.70
CA GLY A 24 -1.97 -29.29 -32.93
C GLY A 24 -2.66 -29.59 -31.60
N ASN A 25 -3.62 -30.54 -31.57
CA ASN A 25 -4.31 -30.94 -30.35
C ASN A 25 -3.42 -31.74 -29.40
N LYS A 26 -2.57 -32.62 -29.86
CA LYS A 26 -1.59 -33.34 -29.02
C LYS A 26 -0.54 -32.41 -28.42
N SER A 27 -0.12 -31.37 -29.15
CA SER A 27 0.79 -30.35 -28.64
C SER A 27 0.11 -29.46 -27.57
N LYS A 28 -1.12 -29.01 -27.81
CA LYS A 28 -1.92 -28.27 -26.84
C LYS A 28 -2.20 -29.08 -25.57
N MET A 29 -2.52 -30.36 -25.71
CA MET A 29 -2.77 -31.27 -24.60
C MET A 29 -1.50 -31.53 -23.77
N LYS A 30 -0.33 -31.66 -24.40
CA LYS A 30 0.96 -31.75 -23.69
C LYS A 30 1.28 -30.46 -22.92
N ILE A 31 1.06 -29.32 -23.55
CA ILE A 31 1.26 -28.01 -22.88
C ILE A 31 0.31 -27.88 -21.68
N PHE A 32 -0.97 -28.19 -21.85
CA PHE A 32 -1.96 -28.17 -20.77
C PHE A 32 -1.61 -29.16 -19.66
N HIS A 33 -1.22 -30.39 -19.96
CA HIS A 33 -0.80 -31.37 -18.96
C HIS A 33 0.46 -30.93 -18.21
N THR A 34 1.44 -30.33 -18.90
CA THR A 34 2.65 -29.79 -18.29
C THR A 34 2.31 -28.59 -17.40
N PHE A 35 1.37 -27.74 -17.83
CA PHE A 35 0.85 -26.62 -17.05
C PHE A 35 0.14 -27.13 -15.79
N MET A 36 -0.78 -28.08 -15.91
CA MET A 36 -1.50 -28.67 -14.76
C MET A 36 -0.55 -29.38 -13.79
N LYS A 37 0.44 -30.11 -14.29
CA LYS A 37 1.45 -30.75 -13.44
C LYS A 37 2.33 -29.75 -12.68
N LYS A 38 2.55 -28.55 -13.23
CA LYS A 38 3.38 -27.52 -12.60
C LYS A 38 2.57 -26.59 -11.68
N TYR A 39 1.33 -26.25 -12.07
CA TYR A 39 0.53 -25.21 -11.43
C TYR A 39 -0.75 -25.77 -10.77
N GLY A 40 -1.19 -26.98 -11.08
CA GLY A 40 -2.35 -27.64 -10.47
C GLY A 40 -2.04 -28.46 -9.22
N THR A 41 -0.87 -28.26 -8.60
CA THR A 41 -0.47 -28.98 -7.39
C THR A 41 -0.90 -28.23 -6.12
N MET A 42 -1.25 -28.97 -5.07
CA MET A 42 -1.57 -28.36 -3.75
C MET A 42 -0.40 -27.53 -3.21
N ASP A 43 0.84 -27.93 -3.49
CA ASP A 43 2.03 -27.17 -3.08
C ASP A 43 2.11 -25.81 -3.77
N PHE A 44 1.73 -25.73 -5.04
CA PHE A 44 1.65 -24.46 -5.75
C PHE A 44 0.55 -23.54 -5.18
N VAL A 45 -0.65 -24.09 -4.93
CA VAL A 45 -1.75 -23.34 -4.29
C VAL A 45 -1.34 -22.85 -2.90
N LYS A 46 -0.72 -23.71 -2.09
CA LYS A 46 -0.18 -23.33 -0.79
C LYS A 46 0.87 -22.23 -0.90
N SER A 47 1.77 -22.32 -1.90
CA SER A 47 2.76 -21.28 -2.17
C SER A 47 2.10 -19.95 -2.58
N LEU A 48 1.06 -19.97 -3.42
CA LEU A 48 0.30 -18.77 -3.79
C LEU A 48 -0.32 -18.09 -2.56
N CYS A 49 -0.80 -18.88 -1.61
CA CYS A 49 -1.41 -18.34 -0.40
C CYS A 49 -0.37 -17.80 0.59
N THR A 50 0.76 -18.49 0.78
CA THR A 50 1.66 -18.23 1.92
C THR A 50 2.96 -17.52 1.57
N ASP A 51 3.39 -17.54 0.29
CA ASP A 51 4.66 -16.96 -0.13
C ASP A 51 4.49 -15.50 -0.57
N PRO A 52 5.06 -14.53 0.17
CA PRO A 52 4.96 -13.11 -0.20
C PRO A 52 5.54 -12.78 -1.59
N GLU A 53 6.43 -13.60 -2.14
CA GLU A 53 6.97 -13.40 -3.49
C GLU A 53 5.90 -13.64 -4.58
N LYS A 54 4.83 -14.35 -4.26
CA LYS A 54 3.69 -14.57 -5.15
C LYS A 54 2.64 -13.46 -5.08
N LEU A 55 2.79 -12.54 -4.14
CA LEU A 55 1.84 -11.46 -3.94
C LEU A 55 1.55 -10.62 -5.20
N PRO A 56 2.52 -10.28 -6.08
CA PRO A 56 2.21 -9.53 -7.30
C PRO A 56 1.19 -10.23 -8.20
N PHE A 57 1.25 -11.56 -8.27
CA PHE A 57 0.27 -12.35 -9.03
C PHE A 57 -1.10 -12.35 -8.34
N VAL A 58 -1.14 -12.58 -7.03
CA VAL A 58 -2.38 -12.58 -6.22
C VAL A 58 -3.03 -11.19 -6.24
N ALA A 59 -2.23 -10.12 -6.20
CA ALA A 59 -2.70 -8.73 -6.23
C ALA A 59 -3.55 -8.41 -7.46
N VAL A 60 -3.18 -8.92 -8.65
CA VAL A 60 -3.98 -8.74 -9.87
C VAL A 60 -5.36 -9.37 -9.71
N HIS A 61 -5.45 -10.56 -9.12
CA HIS A 61 -6.73 -11.24 -8.90
C HIS A 61 -7.57 -10.51 -7.85
N VAL A 62 -6.95 -10.01 -6.77
CA VAL A 62 -7.65 -9.17 -5.78
C VAL A 62 -8.24 -7.93 -6.45
N LEU A 63 -7.51 -7.22 -7.30
CA LEU A 63 -8.01 -6.05 -8.02
C LEU A 63 -9.20 -6.38 -8.94
N ILE A 64 -9.17 -7.53 -9.62
CA ILE A 64 -10.28 -7.98 -10.47
C ILE A 64 -11.51 -8.26 -9.60
N TRP A 65 -11.36 -8.99 -8.50
CA TRP A 65 -12.47 -9.30 -7.60
C TRP A 65 -13.03 -8.03 -6.95
N GLU A 66 -12.20 -7.10 -6.53
CA GLU A 66 -12.63 -5.82 -5.98
C GLU A 66 -13.39 -4.97 -6.99
N LEU A 67 -12.95 -4.94 -8.24
CA LEU A 67 -13.71 -4.31 -9.32
C LEU A 67 -15.12 -4.91 -9.43
N LEU A 68 -15.22 -6.24 -9.48
CA LEU A 68 -16.50 -6.93 -9.62
C LEU A 68 -17.41 -6.74 -8.40
N ILE A 69 -16.86 -6.85 -7.19
CA ILE A 69 -17.59 -6.63 -5.93
C ILE A 69 -18.14 -5.21 -5.88
N ASN A 70 -17.32 -4.19 -6.15
CA ASN A 70 -17.77 -2.80 -6.08
C ASN A 70 -18.77 -2.45 -7.18
N ILE A 71 -18.64 -3.00 -8.40
CA ILE A 71 -19.70 -2.86 -9.43
C ILE A 71 -21.01 -3.48 -8.94
N PHE A 72 -20.95 -4.68 -8.33
CA PHE A 72 -22.13 -5.31 -7.76
C PHE A 72 -22.75 -4.46 -6.64
N VAL A 73 -21.94 -3.94 -5.72
CA VAL A 73 -22.37 -3.05 -4.63
C VAL A 73 -23.05 -1.80 -5.18
N ILE A 74 -22.43 -1.11 -6.15
CA ILE A 74 -22.99 0.08 -6.78
C ILE A 74 -24.35 -0.21 -7.44
N GLN A 75 -24.51 -1.39 -8.05
CA GLN A 75 -25.76 -1.73 -8.78
C GLN A 75 -26.87 -2.24 -7.87
N ARG A 76 -26.56 -2.85 -6.73
CA ARG A 76 -27.53 -3.59 -5.90
C ARG A 76 -27.77 -2.99 -4.52
N VAL A 77 -26.82 -2.21 -3.98
CA VAL A 77 -26.95 -1.60 -2.66
C VAL A 77 -27.34 -0.14 -2.82
N PRO A 78 -28.38 0.34 -2.11
CA PRO A 78 -28.78 1.74 -2.15
C PRO A 78 -27.67 2.66 -1.66
N TYR A 79 -27.50 3.79 -2.34
CA TYR A 79 -26.68 4.89 -1.86
C TYR A 79 -27.22 5.44 -0.55
N THR A 80 -26.33 5.86 0.35
CA THR A 80 -26.70 6.49 1.63
C THR A 80 -26.10 7.88 1.68
N GLU A 81 -26.93 8.89 1.59
CA GLU A 81 -26.50 10.28 1.73
C GLU A 81 -26.05 10.55 3.17
N ILE A 82 -24.86 11.12 3.30
CA ILE A 82 -24.32 11.63 4.57
C ILE A 82 -23.79 13.05 4.36
N ASP A 83 -22.70 13.20 3.62
CA ASP A 83 -21.97 14.47 3.48
C ASP A 83 -21.86 14.96 2.01
N TRP A 84 -22.17 14.12 1.01
CA TRP A 84 -21.94 14.46 -0.41
C TRP A 84 -22.67 15.72 -0.82
N LYS A 85 -23.96 15.82 -0.45
CA LYS A 85 -24.77 17.00 -0.74
C LYS A 85 -24.20 18.25 -0.09
N ALA A 86 -23.79 18.17 1.17
CA ALA A 86 -23.15 19.27 1.88
C ALA A 86 -21.83 19.70 1.20
N TYR A 87 -21.01 18.75 0.75
CA TYR A 87 -19.78 19.05 -0.01
C TYR A 87 -20.08 19.81 -1.31
N MET A 88 -21.14 19.46 -2.02
CA MET A 88 -21.55 20.17 -3.23
C MET A 88 -22.03 21.59 -2.92
N GLN A 89 -22.80 21.79 -1.85
CA GLN A 89 -23.26 23.12 -1.40
C GLN A 89 -22.08 24.02 -0.96
N GLU A 90 -21.12 23.48 -0.24
CA GLU A 90 -19.90 24.18 0.18
C GLU A 90 -19.09 24.66 -1.05
N CYS A 91 -18.97 23.79 -2.07
CA CYS A 91 -18.28 24.12 -3.31
C CYS A 91 -19.08 25.09 -4.18
N GLU A 92 -20.39 25.00 -4.22
CA GLU A 92 -21.26 25.95 -4.92
C GLU A 92 -21.09 27.36 -4.36
N GLY A 93 -21.03 27.52 -3.03
CA GLY A 93 -20.72 28.80 -2.39
C GLY A 93 -19.39 29.39 -2.86
N PHE A 94 -18.35 28.56 -2.95
CA PHE A 94 -17.04 28.97 -3.51
C PHE A 94 -17.14 29.35 -4.99
N LEU A 95 -17.79 28.54 -5.80
CA LEU A 95 -17.93 28.77 -7.25
C LEU A 95 -18.76 30.03 -7.55
N ASN A 96 -19.66 30.39 -6.67
CA ASN A 96 -20.43 31.65 -6.71
C ASN A 96 -19.64 32.87 -6.21
N GLY A 97 -18.32 32.70 -5.92
CA GLY A 97 -17.41 33.80 -5.60
C GLY A 97 -17.16 34.03 -4.11
N THR A 98 -17.70 33.21 -3.21
CA THR A 98 -17.48 33.34 -1.76
C THR A 98 -16.11 32.76 -1.38
N MET A 99 -15.21 33.62 -0.91
CA MET A 99 -13.87 33.22 -0.44
C MET A 99 -13.75 33.22 1.09
N ASP A 100 -14.75 33.70 1.82
CA ASP A 100 -14.75 33.68 3.27
C ASP A 100 -15.25 32.31 3.79
N TYR A 101 -14.37 31.55 4.48
CA TYR A 101 -14.69 30.23 5.04
C TYR A 101 -15.84 30.25 6.04
N SER A 102 -16.08 31.36 6.71
CA SER A 102 -17.21 31.49 7.66
C SER A 102 -18.59 31.42 6.98
N LEU A 103 -18.63 31.72 5.66
CA LEU A 103 -19.85 31.74 4.84
C LEU A 103 -20.04 30.47 4.03
N LEU A 104 -18.98 29.63 3.87
CA LEU A 104 -19.05 28.36 3.15
C LEU A 104 -19.68 27.29 4.03
N ARG A 105 -20.90 26.85 3.68
CA ARG A 105 -21.71 25.95 4.50
C ARG A 105 -22.52 24.99 3.64
N GLY A 106 -22.73 23.78 4.17
CA GLY A 106 -23.65 22.79 3.63
C GLY A 106 -24.68 22.36 4.68
N ASP A 107 -25.58 21.46 4.31
CA ASP A 107 -26.65 20.94 5.18
C ASP A 107 -26.10 20.31 6.48
N THR A 108 -24.88 19.76 6.47
CA THR A 108 -24.25 19.13 7.64
C THR A 108 -23.39 20.08 8.48
N GLY A 109 -23.25 21.34 8.10
CA GLY A 109 -22.53 22.36 8.84
C GLY A 109 -21.60 23.25 8.01
N PRO A 110 -20.69 23.98 8.68
CA PRO A 110 -19.71 24.81 7.98
C PRO A 110 -18.62 23.97 7.34
N LEU A 111 -17.95 24.54 6.31
CA LEU A 111 -16.77 23.93 5.71
C LEU A 111 -15.62 23.79 6.73
N VAL A 112 -15.14 22.55 6.89
CA VAL A 112 -14.13 22.18 7.91
C VAL A 112 -12.94 21.43 7.32
N TYR A 113 -12.68 21.66 6.03
CA TYR A 113 -11.58 21.03 5.30
C TYR A 113 -10.65 22.09 4.70
N PRO A 114 -9.34 21.82 4.52
CA PRO A 114 -8.43 22.76 3.85
C PRO A 114 -8.77 22.97 2.38
N ALA A 115 -8.17 23.99 1.76
CA ALA A 115 -8.51 24.48 0.42
C ALA A 115 -8.44 23.43 -0.72
N GLY A 116 -7.54 22.44 -0.63
CA GLY A 116 -7.46 21.37 -1.64
C GLY A 116 -8.73 20.56 -1.77
N PHE A 117 -9.47 20.39 -0.68
CA PHE A 117 -10.80 19.80 -0.71
C PHE A 117 -11.72 20.60 -1.63
N VAL A 118 -11.80 21.93 -1.45
CA VAL A 118 -12.69 22.81 -2.22
C VAL A 118 -12.44 22.66 -3.72
N TYR A 119 -11.17 22.70 -4.15
CA TYR A 119 -10.82 22.59 -5.57
C TYR A 119 -11.17 21.22 -6.17
N ILE A 120 -10.86 20.14 -5.45
CA ILE A 120 -11.14 18.77 -5.93
C ILE A 120 -12.65 18.54 -6.01
N TYR A 121 -13.41 18.96 -4.98
CA TYR A 121 -14.85 18.77 -4.95
C TYR A 121 -15.59 19.73 -5.89
N SER A 122 -15.05 20.92 -6.18
CA SER A 122 -15.54 21.78 -7.26
C SER A 122 -15.39 21.10 -8.64
N LEU A 123 -14.31 20.33 -8.87
CA LEU A 123 -14.20 19.51 -10.07
C LEU A 123 -15.28 18.42 -10.12
N PHE A 124 -15.54 17.75 -9.00
CA PHE A 124 -16.62 16.76 -8.93
C PHE A 124 -18.00 17.39 -9.13
N TYR A 125 -18.24 18.58 -8.59
CA TYR A 125 -19.47 19.35 -8.80
C TYR A 125 -19.80 19.48 -10.28
N TYR A 126 -18.85 19.89 -11.13
CA TYR A 126 -19.06 19.99 -12.57
C TYR A 126 -19.19 18.61 -13.25
N ILE A 127 -18.34 17.65 -12.95
CA ILE A 127 -18.34 16.34 -13.60
C ILE A 127 -19.62 15.57 -13.30
N THR A 128 -20.20 15.74 -12.11
CA THR A 128 -21.39 15.01 -11.66
C THR A 128 -22.68 15.80 -11.81
N SER A 129 -22.73 16.77 -12.72
CA SER A 129 -23.92 17.60 -12.96
C SER A 129 -24.41 18.26 -11.67
N TYR A 130 -23.54 19.07 -11.07
CA TYR A 130 -23.80 19.78 -9.80
C TYR A 130 -24.01 18.86 -8.58
N GLY A 131 -23.46 17.65 -8.64
CA GLY A 131 -23.56 16.65 -7.59
C GLY A 131 -24.79 15.72 -7.70
N GLU A 132 -25.69 15.93 -8.68
CA GLU A 132 -26.91 15.15 -8.83
C GLU A 132 -26.68 13.76 -9.43
N ASN A 133 -25.66 13.60 -10.30
CA ASN A 133 -25.35 12.32 -10.91
C ASN A 133 -24.55 11.42 -9.94
N LEU A 134 -25.23 10.94 -8.91
CA LEU A 134 -24.65 10.07 -7.88
C LEU A 134 -24.05 8.78 -8.45
N ARG A 135 -24.66 8.23 -9.52
CA ARG A 135 -24.14 7.00 -10.12
C ARG A 135 -22.78 7.22 -10.76
N LEU A 136 -22.58 8.33 -11.44
CA LEU A 136 -21.28 8.72 -11.98
C LEU A 136 -20.26 8.95 -10.84
N ALA A 137 -20.66 9.65 -9.78
CA ALA A 137 -19.84 9.85 -8.60
C ALA A 137 -19.39 8.52 -7.98
N GLN A 138 -20.28 7.54 -7.82
CA GLN A 138 -19.95 6.20 -7.31
C GLN A 138 -18.91 5.49 -8.19
N TYR A 139 -19.00 5.58 -9.52
CA TYR A 139 -17.99 4.99 -10.42
C TYR A 139 -16.66 5.74 -10.37
N ILE A 140 -16.64 7.05 -10.21
CA ILE A 140 -15.41 7.83 -9.98
C ILE A 140 -14.74 7.35 -8.69
N PHE A 141 -15.48 7.19 -7.61
CA PHE A 141 -14.96 6.70 -6.33
C PHE A 141 -14.52 5.23 -6.39
N LEU A 142 -15.12 4.40 -7.22
CA LEU A 142 -14.61 3.07 -7.53
C LEU A 142 -13.22 3.14 -8.18
N VAL A 143 -13.01 4.03 -9.15
CA VAL A 143 -11.68 4.22 -9.76
C VAL A 143 -10.67 4.70 -8.71
N ILE A 144 -11.03 5.66 -7.86
CA ILE A 144 -10.20 6.15 -6.74
C ILE A 144 -9.83 5.00 -5.81
N TYR A 145 -10.78 4.14 -5.44
CA TYR A 145 -10.55 2.97 -4.61
C TYR A 145 -9.54 2.00 -5.24
N LEU A 146 -9.74 1.65 -6.50
CA LEU A 146 -8.85 0.72 -7.21
C LEU A 146 -7.43 1.29 -7.37
N LEU A 147 -7.30 2.59 -7.67
CA LEU A 147 -5.99 3.25 -7.72
C LEU A 147 -5.28 3.21 -6.36
N GLN A 148 -6.01 3.50 -5.28
CA GLN A 148 -5.45 3.38 -3.93
C GLN A 148 -5.04 1.94 -3.62
N LEU A 149 -5.88 0.96 -3.96
CA LEU A 149 -5.59 -0.45 -3.72
C LEU A 149 -4.35 -0.92 -4.47
N VAL A 150 -4.12 -0.47 -5.72
CA VAL A 150 -2.88 -0.72 -6.47
C VAL A 150 -1.66 -0.20 -5.69
N LEU A 151 -1.74 1.02 -5.15
CA LEU A 151 -0.64 1.62 -4.39
C LEU A 151 -0.39 0.90 -3.06
N VAL A 152 -1.45 0.48 -2.38
CA VAL A 152 -1.39 -0.35 -1.17
C VAL A 152 -0.72 -1.69 -1.46
N LEU A 153 -1.22 -2.43 -2.45
CA LEU A 153 -0.67 -3.73 -2.83
C LEU A 153 0.79 -3.64 -3.29
N ARG A 154 1.17 -2.54 -3.97
CA ARG A 154 2.58 -2.28 -4.30
C ARG A 154 3.46 -2.14 -3.05
N ILE A 155 3.00 -1.46 -2.00
CA ILE A 155 3.72 -1.38 -0.72
C ILE A 155 3.88 -2.77 -0.11
N TYR A 156 2.82 -3.59 -0.10
CA TYR A 156 2.87 -4.95 0.42
C TYR A 156 3.83 -5.86 -0.39
N CYS A 157 3.82 -5.76 -1.72
CA CYS A 157 4.77 -6.47 -2.58
C CYS A 157 6.22 -6.08 -2.27
N LYS A 158 6.48 -4.78 -2.06
CA LYS A 158 7.83 -4.28 -1.78
C LYS A 158 8.29 -4.55 -0.35
N THR A 159 7.39 -4.72 0.59
CA THR A 159 7.76 -5.06 1.98
C THR A 159 7.87 -6.57 2.18
N GLY A 160 7.09 -7.39 1.49
CA GLY A 160 7.09 -8.84 1.60
C GLY A 160 6.85 -9.36 3.02
N LYS A 161 6.16 -8.56 3.88
CA LYS A 161 5.95 -8.88 5.30
C LYS A 161 4.74 -9.78 5.53
N VAL A 162 3.68 -9.57 4.76
CA VAL A 162 2.37 -10.19 4.97
C VAL A 162 2.11 -11.24 3.91
N PRO A 163 1.69 -12.47 4.29
CA PRO A 163 1.31 -13.51 3.34
C PRO A 163 0.10 -13.09 2.47
N PRO A 164 0.04 -13.52 1.20
CA PRO A 164 -1.04 -13.12 0.29
C PRO A 164 -2.45 -13.42 0.79
N TYR A 165 -2.69 -14.58 1.42
CA TYR A 165 -4.03 -14.97 1.91
C TYR A 165 -4.61 -13.97 2.91
N VAL A 166 -3.76 -13.31 3.69
CA VAL A 166 -4.19 -12.30 4.68
C VAL A 166 -4.80 -11.10 3.98
N LEU A 167 -4.15 -10.63 2.91
CA LEU A 167 -4.63 -9.49 2.14
C LEU A 167 -5.90 -9.84 1.38
N VAL A 168 -5.98 -11.04 0.81
CA VAL A 168 -7.21 -11.54 0.16
C VAL A 168 -8.37 -11.49 1.14
N ILE A 169 -8.21 -12.07 2.33
CA ILE A 169 -9.27 -12.09 3.35
C ILE A 169 -9.62 -10.66 3.78
N SER A 170 -8.62 -9.86 4.19
CA SER A 170 -8.88 -8.54 4.77
C SER A 170 -9.55 -7.59 3.77
N ILE A 171 -9.10 -7.57 2.51
CA ILE A 171 -9.61 -6.65 1.50
C ILE A 171 -11.01 -7.07 1.03
N LEU A 172 -11.19 -8.34 0.63
CA LEU A 172 -12.46 -8.79 0.05
C LEU A 172 -13.61 -8.85 1.07
N THR A 173 -13.33 -8.88 2.38
CA THR A 173 -14.38 -8.99 3.41
C THR A 173 -14.75 -7.68 4.09
N SER A 174 -14.08 -6.57 3.81
CA SER A 174 -14.35 -5.31 4.49
C SER A 174 -15.54 -4.56 3.90
N TYR A 175 -16.74 -4.87 4.39
CA TYR A 175 -17.97 -4.15 4.05
C TYR A 175 -17.87 -2.64 4.32
N ARG A 176 -17.25 -2.24 5.43
CA ARG A 176 -17.17 -0.84 5.83
C ARG A 176 -16.35 0.00 4.83
N ILE A 177 -15.25 -0.55 4.32
CA ILE A 177 -14.40 0.14 3.35
C ILE A 177 -15.15 0.35 2.04
N HIS A 178 -15.78 -0.68 1.48
CA HIS A 178 -16.60 -0.52 0.27
C HIS A 178 -17.66 0.57 0.46
N SER A 179 -18.32 0.57 1.62
CA SER A 179 -19.33 1.55 1.96
C SER A 179 -18.80 2.98 2.02
N ILE A 180 -17.63 3.22 2.62
CA ILE A 180 -16.98 4.53 2.71
C ILE A 180 -16.70 5.11 1.32
N TYR A 181 -16.22 4.27 0.40
CA TYR A 181 -15.86 4.69 -0.95
C TYR A 181 -17.08 4.84 -1.86
N VAL A 182 -17.81 3.77 -2.10
CA VAL A 182 -18.80 3.75 -3.20
C VAL A 182 -20.25 3.98 -2.79
N LEU A 183 -20.58 3.95 -1.48
CA LEU A 183 -21.93 4.17 -1.00
C LEU A 183 -22.12 5.48 -0.24
N ARG A 184 -21.05 6.15 0.20
CA ARG A 184 -21.11 7.39 1.00
C ARG A 184 -20.26 8.53 0.46
N LEU A 185 -19.35 8.28 -0.49
CA LEU A 185 -18.56 9.27 -1.22
C LEU A 185 -17.82 10.26 -0.30
N PHE A 186 -17.24 9.77 0.82
CA PHE A 186 -16.54 10.62 1.77
C PHE A 186 -15.24 11.22 1.18
N ASN A 187 -14.73 12.29 1.77
CA ASN A 187 -13.50 12.93 1.34
C ASN A 187 -12.22 12.21 1.83
N ASP A 188 -12.33 11.36 2.85
CA ASP A 188 -11.23 10.54 3.35
C ASP A 188 -10.53 9.71 2.25
N PRO A 189 -11.24 9.02 1.34
CA PRO A 189 -10.68 8.36 0.18
C PRO A 189 -9.68 9.19 -0.62
N ILE A 190 -9.98 10.44 -0.87
CA ILE A 190 -9.12 11.33 -1.68
C ILE A 190 -7.82 11.63 -0.92
N ALA A 191 -7.93 12.03 0.35
CA ALA A 191 -6.76 12.31 1.18
C ALA A 191 -5.86 11.09 1.32
N VAL A 192 -6.44 9.91 1.56
CA VAL A 192 -5.71 8.65 1.73
C VAL A 192 -5.07 8.19 0.41
N LEU A 193 -5.75 8.34 -0.74
CA LEU A 193 -5.14 8.08 -2.05
C LEU A 193 -3.88 8.92 -2.26
N LEU A 194 -3.96 10.24 -2.05
CA LEU A 194 -2.82 11.15 -2.20
C LEU A 194 -1.67 10.80 -1.24
N LEU A 195 -2.00 10.39 -0.01
CA LEU A 195 -1.02 9.89 0.94
C LEU A 195 -0.31 8.63 0.43
N TYR A 196 -1.05 7.64 -0.09
CA TYR A 196 -0.43 6.42 -0.63
C TYR A 196 0.39 6.67 -1.89
N VAL A 197 0.03 7.66 -2.71
CA VAL A 197 0.88 8.17 -3.81
C VAL A 197 2.19 8.72 -3.23
N SER A 198 2.12 9.56 -2.21
CA SER A 198 3.29 10.13 -1.52
C SER A 198 4.22 9.04 -0.97
N LEU A 199 3.69 8.07 -0.22
CA LEU A 199 4.46 6.95 0.34
C LEU A 199 5.17 6.13 -0.75
N ASN A 200 4.51 5.91 -1.90
CA ASN A 200 5.10 5.20 -3.03
C ASN A 200 6.23 6.00 -3.71
N PHE A 201 6.15 7.34 -3.73
CA PHE A 201 7.26 8.17 -4.19
C PHE A 201 8.45 8.12 -3.23
N PHE A 202 8.23 8.16 -1.92
CA PHE A 202 9.30 7.99 -0.93
C PHE A 202 9.97 6.62 -1.01
N LEU A 203 9.22 5.54 -1.21
CA LEU A 203 9.77 4.21 -1.47
C LEU A 203 10.68 4.17 -2.71
N SER A 204 10.44 5.03 -3.67
CA SER A 204 11.24 5.18 -4.88
C SER A 204 12.31 6.29 -4.77
N SER A 205 12.56 6.79 -3.56
CA SER A 205 13.52 7.88 -3.26
C SER A 205 13.25 9.19 -4.04
N LYS A 206 12.00 9.42 -4.46
CA LYS A 206 11.56 10.64 -5.15
C LYS A 206 11.03 11.65 -4.12
N TRP A 207 11.95 12.29 -3.39
CA TRP A 207 11.67 13.13 -2.22
C TRP A 207 10.70 14.27 -2.53
N THR A 208 11.00 15.08 -3.54
CA THR A 208 10.18 16.25 -3.92
C THR A 208 8.76 15.85 -4.32
N ALA A 209 8.61 14.82 -5.16
CA ALA A 209 7.28 14.32 -5.53
C ALA A 209 6.53 13.77 -4.32
N GLY A 210 7.22 13.03 -3.44
CA GLY A 210 6.63 12.55 -2.18
C GLY A 210 6.11 13.70 -1.32
N SER A 211 6.90 14.77 -1.14
CA SER A 211 6.52 15.95 -0.37
C SER A 211 5.35 16.71 -0.98
N ILE A 212 5.33 16.87 -2.31
CA ILE A 212 4.20 17.51 -3.02
C ILE A 212 2.90 16.75 -2.75
N PHE A 213 2.89 15.42 -2.96
CA PHE A 213 1.69 14.62 -2.75
C PHE A 213 1.32 14.51 -1.27
N PHE A 214 2.28 14.54 -0.34
CA PHE A 214 1.99 14.62 1.10
C PHE A 214 1.26 15.92 1.44
N SER A 215 1.76 17.06 0.95
CA SER A 215 1.12 18.34 1.17
C SER A 215 -0.26 18.43 0.50
N LEU A 216 -0.41 17.90 -0.72
CA LEU A 216 -1.72 17.79 -1.38
C LEU A 216 -2.69 16.92 -0.56
N ALA A 217 -2.23 15.83 0.05
CA ALA A 217 -3.07 15.02 0.93
C ALA A 217 -3.53 15.79 2.18
N VAL A 218 -2.63 16.55 2.81
CA VAL A 218 -2.94 17.46 3.93
C VAL A 218 -3.94 18.53 3.51
N SER A 219 -3.82 19.07 2.28
CA SER A 219 -4.75 20.10 1.78
C SER A 219 -6.19 19.61 1.56
N VAL A 220 -6.41 18.29 1.54
CA VAL A 220 -7.76 17.70 1.51
C VAL A 220 -8.27 17.41 2.93
N LYS A 221 -7.39 16.90 3.80
CA LYS A 221 -7.79 16.57 5.17
C LYS A 221 -6.60 16.56 6.13
N MET A 222 -6.71 17.30 7.22
CA MET A 222 -5.61 17.49 8.18
C MET A 222 -5.15 16.23 8.92
N ASN A 223 -5.95 15.16 8.98
CA ASN A 223 -5.56 13.90 9.64
C ASN A 223 -4.28 13.27 9.08
N ILE A 224 -3.91 13.60 7.84
CA ILE A 224 -2.66 13.17 7.22
C ILE A 224 -1.43 13.62 8.02
N LEU A 225 -1.56 14.69 8.81
CA LEU A 225 -0.50 15.17 9.71
C LEU A 225 -0.10 14.15 10.80
N LEU A 226 -0.89 13.09 11.03
CA LEU A 226 -0.47 11.96 11.87
C LEU A 226 0.77 11.25 11.35
N PHE A 227 1.07 11.37 10.05
CA PHE A 227 2.30 10.87 9.43
C PHE A 227 3.47 11.89 9.48
N ALA A 228 3.24 13.14 9.88
CA ALA A 228 4.27 14.18 9.87
C ALA A 228 5.45 13.93 10.82
N PRO A 229 5.25 13.47 12.08
CA PRO A 229 6.36 13.21 12.99
C PRO A 229 7.37 12.18 12.45
N PRO A 230 6.98 10.98 12.01
CA PRO A 230 7.92 10.03 11.43
C PRO A 230 8.47 10.50 10.07
N LEU A 231 7.71 11.26 9.27
CA LEU A 231 8.19 11.80 8.02
C LEU A 231 9.31 12.82 8.23
N LEU A 232 9.18 13.70 9.22
CA LEU A 232 10.23 14.64 9.60
C LEU A 232 11.51 13.90 10.04
N LEU A 233 11.37 12.89 10.90
CA LEU A 233 12.49 12.07 11.33
C LEU A 233 13.15 11.34 10.15
N PHE A 234 12.34 10.86 9.21
CA PHE A 234 12.81 10.20 7.99
C PHE A 234 13.61 11.15 7.08
N TYR A 235 13.14 12.39 6.91
CA TYR A 235 13.89 13.41 6.16
C TYR A 235 15.24 13.71 6.84
N LEU A 236 15.23 14.00 8.13
CA LEU A 236 16.45 14.32 8.89
C LEU A 236 17.48 13.18 8.81
N SER A 237 17.03 11.93 8.86
CA SER A 237 17.92 10.76 8.77
C SER A 237 18.46 10.53 7.36
N ASN A 238 17.70 10.85 6.29
CA ASN A 238 18.05 10.44 4.92
C ASN A 238 18.66 11.55 4.06
N ILE A 239 18.18 12.79 4.19
CA ILE A 239 18.55 13.88 3.29
C ILE A 239 19.22 15.07 4.00
N GLY A 240 19.35 15.00 5.33
CA GLY A 240 20.01 16.01 6.15
C GLY A 240 19.20 17.31 6.30
N TYR A 241 19.73 18.25 7.09
CA TYR A 241 18.97 19.42 7.54
C TYR A 241 18.53 20.37 6.42
N VAL A 242 19.44 20.70 5.49
CA VAL A 242 19.17 21.68 4.39
C VAL A 242 18.08 21.15 3.46
N GLN A 243 18.19 19.91 3.02
CA GLN A 243 17.19 19.31 2.15
C GLN A 243 15.86 19.09 2.88
N THR A 244 15.90 18.78 4.18
CA THR A 244 14.69 18.71 5.00
C THR A 244 13.97 20.05 5.03
N ALA A 245 14.71 21.14 5.30
CA ALA A 245 14.14 22.50 5.27
C ALA A 245 13.51 22.84 3.92
N TYR A 246 14.16 22.46 2.82
CA TYR A 246 13.59 22.63 1.48
C TYR A 246 12.29 21.86 1.29
N GLN A 247 12.21 20.57 1.73
CA GLN A 247 10.98 19.78 1.61
C GLN A 247 9.85 20.37 2.48
N LEU A 248 10.15 20.84 3.69
CA LEU A 248 9.17 21.50 4.56
C LEU A 248 8.69 22.83 3.96
N PHE A 249 9.60 23.64 3.42
CA PHE A 249 9.25 24.85 2.70
C PHE A 249 8.32 24.56 1.51
N LEU A 250 8.62 23.53 0.73
CA LEU A 250 7.78 23.11 -0.40
C LEU A 250 6.37 22.70 0.07
N CYS A 251 6.28 21.92 1.16
CA CYS A 251 4.98 21.56 1.73
C CYS A 251 4.19 22.79 2.20
N ALA A 252 4.85 23.73 2.88
CA ALA A 252 4.23 24.96 3.35
C ALA A 252 3.79 25.86 2.17
N ALA A 253 4.65 26.02 1.15
CA ALA A 253 4.34 26.80 -0.04
C ALA A 253 3.08 26.29 -0.76
N ILE A 254 2.91 24.96 -0.88
CA ILE A 254 1.71 24.36 -1.48
C ILE A 254 0.46 24.73 -0.66
N GLN A 255 0.52 24.65 0.68
CA GLN A 255 -0.61 25.03 1.52
C GLN A 255 -0.95 26.52 1.40
N LEU A 256 0.08 27.39 1.34
CA LEU A 256 -0.11 28.82 1.16
C LEU A 256 -0.69 29.15 -0.21
N ILE A 257 -0.19 28.53 -1.28
CA ILE A 257 -0.70 28.75 -2.64
C ILE A 257 -2.16 28.33 -2.77
N LEU A 258 -2.49 27.13 -2.29
CA LEU A 258 -3.87 26.62 -2.33
C LEU A 258 -4.80 27.44 -1.42
N GLY A 259 -4.33 27.83 -0.24
CA GLY A 259 -5.09 28.62 0.71
C GLY A 259 -5.16 30.12 0.40
N ALA A 260 -4.35 30.63 -0.54
CA ALA A 260 -4.19 32.07 -0.78
C ALA A 260 -5.50 32.84 -0.97
N PRO A 261 -6.47 32.42 -1.80
CA PRO A 261 -7.72 33.16 -1.97
C PRO A 261 -8.51 33.32 -0.65
N PHE A 262 -8.54 32.28 0.14
CA PHE A 262 -9.25 32.23 1.42
C PHE A 262 -8.50 33.01 2.54
N LEU A 263 -7.15 32.92 2.54
CA LEU A 263 -6.30 33.67 3.46
C LEU A 263 -6.38 35.17 3.21
N LEU A 264 -6.51 35.60 1.95
CA LEU A 264 -6.68 37.02 1.61
C LEU A 264 -8.07 37.54 1.98
N ALA A 265 -9.09 36.69 1.93
CA ALA A 265 -10.46 37.07 2.28
C ALA A 265 -10.67 37.12 3.81
N ASN A 266 -10.37 36.02 4.50
CA ASN A 266 -10.51 35.92 5.96
C ASN A 266 -9.55 34.87 6.54
N PRO A 267 -8.30 35.26 6.89
CA PRO A 267 -7.27 34.31 7.34
C PRO A 267 -7.66 33.53 8.61
N ILE A 268 -8.34 34.18 9.54
CA ILE A 268 -8.75 33.53 10.81
C ILE A 268 -9.82 32.47 10.54
N ALA A 269 -10.83 32.80 9.75
CA ALA A 269 -11.88 31.83 9.40
C ALA A 269 -11.31 30.64 8.62
N TYR A 270 -10.40 30.89 7.66
CA TYR A 270 -9.73 29.82 6.91
C TYR A 270 -8.91 28.89 7.80
N LEU A 271 -8.03 29.43 8.66
CA LEU A 271 -7.20 28.62 9.54
C LEU A 271 -8.03 27.86 10.57
N LYS A 272 -9.04 28.49 11.14
CA LYS A 272 -9.96 27.85 12.09
C LYS A 272 -10.79 26.75 11.42
N GLY A 273 -11.36 26.99 10.24
CA GLY A 273 -12.12 25.98 9.51
C GLY A 273 -11.25 24.81 9.07
N SER A 274 -10.08 25.09 8.48
CA SER A 274 -9.20 24.07 7.90
C SER A 274 -8.49 23.18 8.93
N PHE A 275 -8.12 23.76 10.11
CA PHE A 275 -7.25 23.13 11.11
C PHE A 275 -7.84 23.22 12.53
N ASP A 276 -9.15 23.13 12.68
CA ASP A 276 -9.81 23.23 13.97
C ASP A 276 -9.52 22.02 14.87
N VAL A 277 -8.45 22.13 15.66
CA VAL A 277 -8.11 21.15 16.69
C VAL A 277 -9.07 21.20 17.89
N GLY A 278 -9.87 22.26 18.02
CA GLY A 278 -10.88 22.46 19.07
C GLY A 278 -12.28 21.94 18.72
N ARG A 279 -12.49 21.42 17.50
CA ARG A 279 -13.82 21.00 17.03
C ARG A 279 -14.46 19.99 17.97
N VAL A 280 -15.67 20.28 18.40
CA VAL A 280 -16.50 19.35 19.17
C VAL A 280 -17.18 18.38 18.20
N PHE A 281 -17.09 17.09 18.49
CA PHE A 281 -17.74 16.03 17.73
C PHE A 281 -19.01 15.59 18.48
N ASP A 282 -20.06 15.31 17.73
CA ASP A 282 -21.29 14.74 18.29
C ASP A 282 -21.02 13.33 18.83
N HIS A 283 -21.27 13.11 20.14
CA HIS A 283 -21.12 11.82 20.80
C HIS A 283 -21.93 10.70 20.14
N LYS A 284 -23.03 11.04 19.47
CA LYS A 284 -23.87 10.09 18.74
C LYS A 284 -23.08 9.30 17.68
N TRP A 285 -22.07 9.90 17.06
CA TRP A 285 -21.33 9.32 15.94
C TRP A 285 -19.97 8.71 16.34
N THR A 286 -19.58 8.81 17.61
CA THR A 286 -18.29 8.26 18.06
C THR A 286 -18.30 6.72 18.04
N VAL A 287 -17.27 6.12 17.45
CA VAL A 287 -17.06 4.66 17.44
C VAL A 287 -16.24 4.20 18.63
N ASN A 288 -15.34 5.06 19.12
CA ASN A 288 -14.34 4.69 20.13
C ASN A 288 -14.70 5.05 21.58
N TYR A 289 -15.54 6.05 21.84
CA TYR A 289 -15.85 6.51 23.21
C TYR A 289 -17.35 6.47 23.56
N ARG A 290 -18.10 5.52 22.98
CA ARG A 290 -19.54 5.39 23.27
C ARG A 290 -19.85 5.01 24.73
N PHE A 291 -18.86 4.52 25.46
CA PHE A 291 -18.98 4.15 26.87
C PHE A 291 -18.78 5.33 27.83
N LEU A 292 -18.34 6.48 27.36
CA LEU A 292 -18.23 7.69 28.17
C LEU A 292 -19.59 8.42 28.20
N ASP A 293 -19.86 9.10 29.31
CA ASP A 293 -20.93 10.09 29.35
C ASP A 293 -20.58 11.32 28.49
N LEU A 294 -21.60 12.13 28.16
CA LEU A 294 -21.43 13.28 27.29
C LEU A 294 -20.51 14.33 27.93
N GLU A 295 -20.63 14.56 29.25
CA GLU A 295 -19.87 15.58 29.99
C GLU A 295 -18.36 15.26 29.93
N LEU A 296 -17.97 14.00 30.19
CA LEU A 296 -16.57 13.59 30.11
C LEU A 296 -16.08 13.56 28.64
N PHE A 297 -16.91 13.13 27.69
CA PHE A 297 -16.55 13.09 26.28
C PHE A 297 -16.23 14.49 25.71
N GLU A 298 -16.96 15.53 26.12
CA GLU A 298 -16.75 16.92 25.68
C GLU A 298 -15.71 17.66 26.54
N ASN A 299 -15.21 17.05 27.61
CA ASN A 299 -14.29 17.68 28.56
C ASN A 299 -12.93 17.98 27.92
N LYS A 300 -12.52 19.24 28.00
CA LYS A 300 -11.24 19.71 27.44
C LYS A 300 -10.04 19.02 28.09
N PHE A 301 -10.08 18.71 29.39
CA PHE A 301 -9.00 18.03 30.10
C PHE A 301 -8.85 16.58 29.61
N PHE A 302 -9.96 15.91 29.31
CA PHE A 302 -9.93 14.60 28.66
C PHE A 302 -9.24 14.67 27.29
N HIS A 303 -9.57 15.67 26.45
CA HIS A 303 -8.95 15.87 25.14
C HIS A 303 -7.45 16.17 25.26
N ILE A 304 -7.04 17.01 26.23
CA ILE A 304 -5.63 17.29 26.53
C ILE A 304 -4.92 16.02 27.00
N GLY A 305 -5.55 15.22 27.84
CA GLY A 305 -5.03 13.93 28.29
C GLY A 305 -4.74 12.97 27.12
N LEU A 306 -5.64 12.89 26.14
CA LEU A 306 -5.43 12.09 24.92
C LEU A 306 -4.28 12.64 24.05
N LEU A 307 -4.14 13.97 23.94
CA LEU A 307 -3.01 14.59 23.24
C LEU A 307 -1.68 14.28 23.94
N VAL A 308 -1.65 14.39 25.28
CA VAL A 308 -0.46 14.03 26.07
C VAL A 308 -0.13 12.55 25.87
N LEU A 309 -1.12 11.66 25.94
CA LEU A 309 -0.93 10.22 25.67
C LEU A 309 -0.36 9.98 24.26
N HIS A 310 -0.85 10.69 23.25
CA HIS A 310 -0.33 10.62 21.88
C HIS A 310 1.16 10.97 21.84
N LEU A 311 1.55 12.10 22.46
CA LEU A 311 2.94 12.54 22.49
C LEU A 311 3.83 11.57 23.29
N VAL A 312 3.35 11.05 24.41
CA VAL A 312 4.06 10.03 25.21
C VAL A 312 4.29 8.75 24.40
N LEU A 313 3.26 8.26 23.71
CA LEU A 313 3.41 7.06 22.87
C LEU A 313 4.37 7.31 21.71
N LEU A 314 4.33 8.45 21.04
CA LEU A 314 5.31 8.81 20.02
C LEU A 314 6.74 8.84 20.61
N ALA A 315 6.93 9.38 21.81
CA ALA A 315 8.22 9.40 22.50
C ALA A 315 8.71 7.99 22.87
N VAL A 316 7.82 7.11 23.34
CA VAL A 316 8.13 5.70 23.66
C VAL A 316 8.61 4.93 22.43
N PHE A 317 7.98 5.16 21.27
CA PHE A 317 8.32 4.49 20.02
C PHE A 317 9.39 5.23 19.19
N PHE A 318 9.79 6.45 19.56
CA PHE A 318 10.80 7.24 18.86
C PHE A 318 12.15 6.52 18.70
N PRO A 319 12.75 5.89 19.75
CA PRO A 319 14.03 5.18 19.59
C PRO A 319 13.95 4.05 18.57
N ILE A 320 12.79 3.38 18.50
CA ILE A 320 12.54 2.30 17.54
C ILE A 320 12.45 2.86 16.13
N ALA A 321 11.66 3.92 15.92
CA ALA A 321 11.53 4.59 14.63
C ALA A 321 12.88 5.10 14.14
N LYS A 322 13.68 5.72 15.02
CA LYS A 322 15.04 6.19 14.70
C LYS A 322 15.94 5.05 14.26
N LYS A 323 15.98 3.93 15.02
CA LYS A 323 16.77 2.73 14.66
C LYS A 323 16.39 2.18 13.30
N TYR A 324 15.10 2.15 12.97
CA TYR A 324 14.59 1.71 11.67
C TYR A 324 15.07 2.63 10.53
N PHE A 325 14.97 3.94 10.70
CA PHE A 325 15.42 4.90 9.68
C PHE A 325 16.95 4.89 9.53
N ASP A 326 17.70 4.85 10.61
CA ASP A 326 19.16 4.73 10.55
C ASP A 326 19.61 3.44 9.83
N SER A 327 18.90 2.34 10.06
CA SER A 327 19.13 1.07 9.35
C SER A 327 18.75 1.18 7.87
N TYR A 328 17.65 1.87 7.55
CA TYR A 328 17.24 2.14 6.16
C TYR A 328 18.33 2.89 5.40
N VAL A 329 18.89 3.96 5.99
CA VAL A 329 19.96 4.76 5.37
C VAL A 329 21.20 3.91 5.10
N LYS A 330 21.66 3.13 6.10
CA LYS A 330 22.82 2.24 5.95
C LYS A 330 22.62 1.24 4.82
N LEU A 331 21.45 0.61 4.74
CA LEU A 331 21.16 -0.37 3.70
C LEU A 331 21.01 0.27 2.31
N LYS A 332 20.44 1.46 2.22
CA LYS A 332 20.39 2.20 0.95
C LYS A 332 21.79 2.60 0.47
N TYR A 333 22.67 2.98 1.37
CA TYR A 333 24.07 3.25 1.04
C TYR A 333 24.77 2.00 0.50
N ILE A 334 24.63 0.85 1.18
CA ILE A 334 25.18 -0.43 0.73
C ILE A 334 24.58 -0.82 -0.64
N GLN A 335 23.28 -0.67 -0.82
CA GLN A 335 22.60 -0.91 -2.11
C GLN A 335 23.22 -0.06 -3.23
N ALA A 336 23.43 1.23 -2.98
CA ALA A 336 24.02 2.14 -3.97
C ALA A 336 25.45 1.74 -4.37
N GLN A 337 26.24 1.17 -3.45
CA GLN A 337 27.60 0.67 -3.73
C GLN A 337 27.59 -0.67 -4.48
N LEU A 338 26.69 -1.59 -4.13
CA LEU A 338 26.66 -2.94 -4.69
C LEU A 338 25.94 -3.02 -6.03
N GLN A 339 24.91 -2.22 -6.26
CA GLN A 339 24.10 -2.29 -7.48
C GLN A 339 24.90 -2.10 -8.77
N PRO A 340 25.84 -1.14 -8.89
CA PRO A 340 26.68 -0.99 -10.08
C PRO A 340 27.57 -2.23 -10.35
N GLN A 341 28.09 -2.88 -9.28
CA GLN A 341 28.91 -4.08 -9.40
C GLN A 341 28.10 -5.28 -9.88
N ILE A 342 26.88 -5.44 -9.34
CA ILE A 342 25.92 -6.46 -9.76
C ILE A 342 25.54 -6.26 -11.22
N ASP A 343 25.23 -5.03 -11.62
CA ASP A 343 24.84 -4.69 -12.99
C ASP A 343 25.97 -4.92 -13.99
N ALA A 344 27.22 -4.56 -13.62
CA ALA A 344 28.41 -4.81 -14.43
C ALA A 344 28.63 -6.31 -14.63
N LYS A 345 28.54 -7.13 -13.55
CA LYS A 345 28.72 -8.58 -13.61
C LYS A 345 27.60 -9.27 -14.43
N ASN A 346 26.36 -8.81 -14.27
CA ASN A 346 25.23 -9.30 -15.07
C ASN A 346 25.39 -8.95 -16.56
N LYS A 347 25.88 -7.75 -16.87
CA LYS A 347 26.16 -7.32 -18.25
C LYS A 347 27.26 -8.19 -18.88
N GLU A 348 28.32 -8.49 -18.14
CA GLU A 348 29.41 -9.37 -18.57
C GLU A 348 28.88 -10.79 -18.86
N ASN A 349 28.09 -11.36 -17.95
CA ASN A 349 27.47 -12.67 -18.12
C ASN A 349 26.52 -12.73 -19.34
N LYS A 350 25.75 -11.65 -19.57
CA LYS A 350 24.90 -11.53 -20.75
C LYS A 350 25.70 -11.50 -22.04
N THR A 351 26.82 -10.77 -22.04
CA THR A 351 27.74 -10.70 -23.21
C THR A 351 28.44 -12.03 -23.46
N LYS A 352 28.87 -12.75 -22.42
CA LYS A 352 29.43 -14.11 -22.53
C LYS A 352 28.40 -15.09 -23.11
N LYS A 353 27.13 -15.05 -22.65
CA LYS A 353 26.03 -15.88 -23.20
C LYS A 353 25.72 -15.56 -24.67
N LEU A 354 25.80 -14.30 -25.10
CA LEU A 354 25.58 -13.91 -26.50
C LEU A 354 26.73 -14.40 -27.41
N LYS A 355 27.98 -14.38 -26.92
CA LYS A 355 29.15 -14.91 -27.65
C LYS A 355 29.16 -16.45 -27.72
N LEU A 356 28.47 -17.13 -26.78
CA LEU A 356 28.37 -18.60 -26.71
C LEU A 356 27.14 -19.17 -27.45
N LYS A 357 26.32 -18.36 -28.12
CA LYS A 357 25.33 -18.86 -29.07
C LYS A 357 26.03 -19.12 -30.42
N PRO A 358 26.44 -20.36 -30.73
CA PRO A 358 26.99 -20.67 -32.06
C PRO A 358 25.85 -20.60 -33.05
N ASN A 359 26.12 -20.00 -34.23
CA ASN A 359 25.37 -20.28 -35.42
C ASN A 359 25.24 -21.81 -35.54
N SER A 360 24.03 -22.29 -35.44
CA SER A 360 23.74 -23.72 -35.53
C SER A 360 24.17 -24.28 -36.88
N LYS A 361 25.22 -25.11 -36.86
CA LYS A 361 25.33 -26.35 -37.62
C LYS A 361 26.67 -27.05 -37.34
N LYS A 362 26.56 -28.24 -36.71
CA LYS A 362 27.57 -29.31 -36.61
C LYS A 362 28.85 -29.02 -35.80
N GLY A 363 28.99 -29.67 -34.64
CA GLY A 363 30.28 -29.83 -33.95
C GLY A 363 30.19 -30.36 -32.52
N SER A 364 30.40 -31.65 -32.40
CA SER A 364 31.02 -32.43 -31.32
C SER A 364 30.78 -32.12 -29.82
N LEU A 365 30.28 -33.16 -29.17
CA LEU A 365 29.94 -33.33 -27.75
C LEU A 365 31.12 -33.26 -26.73
N LYS A 366 32.34 -32.97 -27.10
CA LYS A 366 33.49 -33.11 -26.22
C LYS A 366 33.93 -31.84 -25.43
N HIS A 367 33.31 -30.68 -25.69
CA HIS A 367 33.74 -29.41 -25.02
C HIS A 367 32.83 -28.97 -23.87
N ARG A 368 31.88 -29.81 -23.43
CA ARG A 368 30.87 -29.45 -22.42
C ARG A 368 31.28 -29.72 -20.96
N GLN A 369 32.39 -30.45 -20.74
CA GLN A 369 32.81 -30.82 -19.39
C GLN A 369 33.82 -29.86 -18.75
N GLN A 370 34.52 -29.01 -19.50
CA GLN A 370 35.57 -28.13 -18.97
C GLN A 370 35.08 -26.73 -18.50
N ILE A 371 33.82 -26.36 -18.75
CA ILE A 371 33.28 -25.02 -18.38
C ILE A 371 32.57 -25.03 -17.03
N VAL A 372 32.35 -26.19 -16.42
CA VAL A 372 31.61 -26.34 -15.15
C VAL A 372 32.47 -26.08 -13.91
N GLU A 373 33.81 -26.12 -14.02
CA GLU A 373 34.72 -25.99 -12.86
C GLU A 373 35.16 -24.55 -12.50
N THR A 374 34.89 -23.56 -13.36
CA THR A 374 35.35 -22.17 -13.11
C THR A 374 34.28 -21.23 -12.54
N ALA A 375 33.10 -21.73 -12.15
CA ALA A 375 31.99 -20.89 -11.66
C ALA A 375 31.78 -20.92 -10.14
N LYS A 376 32.77 -21.37 -9.37
CA LYS A 376 32.76 -21.28 -7.90
C LYS A 376 33.73 -20.18 -7.45
N SER A 377 33.38 -18.93 -7.66
CA SER A 377 33.97 -17.84 -6.92
C SER A 377 32.83 -16.97 -6.35
N GLU A 378 32.68 -17.02 -5.04
CA GLU A 378 31.94 -16.04 -4.25
C GLU A 378 32.44 -14.62 -4.58
N PRO A 379 31.62 -13.57 -4.41
CA PRO A 379 32.08 -12.20 -4.61
C PRO A 379 33.13 -11.86 -3.55
N GLU A 380 34.38 -11.94 -3.92
CA GLU A 380 35.58 -11.82 -3.05
C GLU A 380 35.79 -10.44 -2.43
N ASN A 381 34.95 -9.44 -2.65
CA ASN A 381 35.17 -8.05 -2.26
C ASN A 381 34.20 -7.48 -1.23
N LEU A 382 33.42 -8.30 -0.53
CA LEU A 382 32.68 -7.85 0.65
C LEU A 382 33.59 -7.98 1.88
N SER A 383 33.79 -6.88 2.64
CA SER A 383 34.50 -6.95 3.92
C SER A 383 33.77 -7.91 4.87
N VAL A 384 34.48 -8.58 5.76
CA VAL A 384 33.93 -9.51 6.75
C VAL A 384 32.78 -8.84 7.52
N ALA A 385 32.95 -7.57 7.90
CA ALA A 385 31.91 -6.79 8.57
C ALA A 385 30.64 -6.57 7.74
N GLN A 386 30.72 -6.52 6.41
CA GLN A 386 29.56 -6.40 5.52
C GLN A 386 28.83 -7.75 5.34
N LYS A 387 29.58 -8.86 5.34
CA LYS A 387 28.99 -10.21 5.31
C LYS A 387 28.26 -10.51 6.62
N ASP A 388 28.88 -10.22 7.77
CA ASP A 388 28.30 -10.42 9.10
C ASP A 388 27.06 -9.54 9.32
N PHE A 389 27.09 -8.30 8.81
CA PHE A 389 25.94 -7.40 8.88
C PHE A 389 24.76 -7.90 8.04
N LEU A 390 24.98 -8.35 6.79
CA LEU A 390 23.94 -8.90 5.92
C LEU A 390 23.34 -10.18 6.53
N GLN A 391 24.15 -11.05 7.08
CA GLN A 391 23.70 -12.28 7.74
C GLN A 391 22.94 -11.99 9.04
N SER A 392 23.41 -11.05 9.85
CA SER A 392 22.71 -10.55 11.04
C SER A 392 21.38 -9.88 10.69
N PHE A 393 21.34 -9.11 9.61
CA PHE A 393 20.14 -8.46 9.13
C PHE A 393 19.10 -9.46 8.60
N GLU A 394 19.51 -10.45 7.80
CA GLU A 394 18.61 -11.53 7.35
C GLU A 394 18.05 -12.33 8.52
N SER A 395 18.90 -12.68 9.50
CA SER A 395 18.48 -13.40 10.70
C SER A 395 17.49 -12.59 11.55
N THR A 396 17.70 -11.28 11.66
CA THR A 396 16.80 -10.37 12.40
C THR A 396 15.48 -10.19 11.67
N LEU A 397 15.48 -10.08 10.34
CA LEU A 397 14.26 -10.04 9.53
C LEU A 397 13.49 -11.36 9.58
N GLN A 398 14.19 -12.51 9.58
CA GLN A 398 13.56 -13.83 9.73
C GLN A 398 12.95 -14.02 11.13
N LYS A 399 13.63 -13.60 12.20
CA LYS A 399 13.09 -13.60 13.57
C LYS A 399 11.87 -12.69 13.69
N SER A 400 11.91 -11.51 13.09
CA SER A 400 10.76 -10.58 13.05
C SER A 400 9.59 -11.13 12.21
N ALA A 401 9.83 -12.09 11.32
CA ALA A 401 8.80 -12.73 10.49
C ALA A 401 8.11 -13.93 11.16
N GLY A 402 8.46 -14.29 12.41
CA GLY A 402 7.82 -15.38 13.17
C GLY A 402 8.10 -16.78 12.62
N GLY A 403 9.14 -16.94 11.79
CA GLY A 403 9.56 -18.24 11.27
C GLY A 403 10.51 -18.94 12.22
N LYS A 404 10.17 -20.17 12.65
CA LYS A 404 11.14 -21.07 13.27
C LYS A 404 12.29 -21.35 12.29
N PRO A 405 13.54 -21.52 12.76
CA PRO A 405 14.64 -21.93 11.89
C PRO A 405 14.21 -23.26 11.22
N LYS A 406 14.17 -23.30 9.91
CA LYS A 406 14.04 -24.54 9.17
C LYS A 406 15.36 -25.29 9.31
N GLU A 407 15.31 -26.51 9.83
CA GLU A 407 16.38 -27.48 9.64
C GLU A 407 16.75 -27.51 8.15
N GLU A 408 18.03 -27.52 7.86
CA GLU A 408 18.56 -27.66 6.51
C GLU A 408 18.13 -29.01 5.93
N VAL A 409 16.99 -29.00 5.26
CA VAL A 409 16.67 -30.03 4.28
C VAL A 409 17.41 -29.64 3.01
N GLU A 410 18.35 -30.45 2.56
CA GLU A 410 19.02 -30.30 1.28
C GLU A 410 18.01 -30.01 0.16
N ALA A 411 17.97 -28.75 -0.24
CA ALA A 411 17.09 -28.30 -1.33
C ALA A 411 17.55 -28.94 -2.64
N PRO A 412 16.62 -29.43 -3.50
CA PRO A 412 16.98 -29.93 -4.81
C PRO A 412 17.75 -28.83 -5.56
N LYS A 413 18.93 -29.17 -6.11
CA LYS A 413 19.83 -28.28 -6.84
C LYS A 413 19.04 -27.45 -7.84
N LYS A 414 18.62 -26.24 -7.47
CA LYS A 414 18.10 -25.24 -8.42
C LYS A 414 19.22 -24.99 -9.43
N LYS A 415 18.93 -25.14 -10.71
CA LYS A 415 19.82 -24.65 -11.78
C LYS A 415 20.11 -23.20 -11.47
N GLU A 416 21.38 -22.91 -11.16
CA GLU A 416 21.85 -21.58 -10.83
C GLU A 416 21.47 -20.62 -11.97
N ASP A 417 20.66 -19.64 -11.66
CA ASP A 417 20.36 -18.58 -12.59
C ASP A 417 21.64 -17.77 -12.78
N PRO A 418 22.18 -17.61 -13.99
CA PRO A 418 23.49 -16.98 -14.20
C PRO A 418 23.47 -15.46 -13.95
N PHE A 419 22.39 -14.95 -13.40
CA PHE A 419 22.24 -13.54 -13.02
C PHE A 419 22.29 -13.37 -11.51
N TYR A 420 23.18 -12.49 -11.06
CA TYR A 420 23.25 -12.10 -9.66
C TYR A 420 22.12 -11.11 -9.37
N SER A 421 21.35 -11.35 -8.32
CA SER A 421 20.36 -10.41 -7.80
C SER A 421 20.37 -10.42 -6.27
N ILE A 422 20.46 -9.24 -5.67
CA ILE A 422 20.25 -9.08 -4.24
C ILE A 422 18.89 -8.41 -4.08
N ASN A 423 17.99 -9.04 -3.34
CA ASN A 423 16.66 -8.47 -3.10
C ASN A 423 16.72 -7.48 -1.94
N PHE A 424 16.82 -6.19 -2.29
CA PHE A 424 16.76 -5.09 -1.33
C PHE A 424 15.31 -4.62 -1.02
N ASP A 425 14.29 -5.22 -1.61
CA ASP A 425 12.90 -4.76 -1.43
C ASP A 425 12.46 -4.84 0.03
N ARG A 426 12.93 -5.82 0.80
CA ARG A 426 12.61 -5.94 2.23
C ARG A 426 13.10 -4.76 3.08
N THR A 427 14.07 -3.97 2.61
CA THR A 427 14.51 -2.73 3.29
C THR A 427 13.38 -1.70 3.39
N ASN A 428 12.40 -1.78 2.51
CA ASN A 428 11.23 -0.91 2.52
C ASN A 428 10.37 -1.05 3.79
N GLN A 429 10.47 -2.18 4.50
CA GLN A 429 9.82 -2.36 5.82
C GLN A 429 10.32 -1.33 6.83
N LEU A 430 11.60 -0.94 6.73
CA LEU A 430 12.23 0.02 7.65
C LEU A 430 11.66 1.44 7.50
N PHE A 431 11.11 1.77 6.34
CA PHE A 431 10.40 3.02 6.11
C PHE A 431 8.91 2.91 6.46
N ILE A 432 8.24 1.87 6.00
CA ILE A 432 6.78 1.73 6.11
C ILE A 432 6.34 1.51 7.56
N PHE A 433 7.09 0.72 8.34
CA PHE A 433 6.72 0.39 9.71
C PHE A 433 6.57 1.65 10.61
N PRO A 434 7.55 2.58 10.70
CA PRO A 434 7.38 3.78 11.51
C PRO A 434 6.25 4.70 11.04
N MET A 435 6.02 4.79 9.70
CA MET A 435 4.93 5.58 9.14
C MET A 435 3.56 5.05 9.57
N PHE A 436 3.33 3.75 9.42
CA PHE A 436 2.06 3.13 9.80
C PHE A 436 1.85 3.13 11.32
N LEU A 437 2.92 2.91 12.09
CA LEU A 437 2.85 2.92 13.55
C LEU A 437 2.45 4.29 14.09
N ALA A 438 3.07 5.38 13.62
CA ALA A 438 2.75 6.72 14.11
C ALA A 438 1.31 7.12 13.78
N ASN A 439 0.83 6.83 12.58
CA ASN A 439 -0.57 7.01 12.23
C ASN A 439 -1.50 6.20 13.15
N PHE A 440 -1.17 4.94 13.41
CA PHE A 440 -1.96 4.07 14.29
C PHE A 440 -2.01 4.61 15.72
N ILE A 441 -0.88 5.10 16.28
CA ILE A 441 -0.83 5.77 17.58
C ILE A 441 -1.79 6.98 17.59
N GLY A 442 -1.77 7.81 16.54
CA GLY A 442 -2.69 8.94 16.42
C GLY A 442 -4.16 8.54 16.39
N VAL A 443 -4.50 7.45 15.67
CA VAL A 443 -5.86 6.90 15.65
C VAL A 443 -6.27 6.38 17.03
N VAL A 444 -5.39 5.69 17.75
CA VAL A 444 -5.67 5.17 19.11
C VAL A 444 -5.95 6.31 20.09
N CYS A 445 -5.25 7.43 19.94
CA CYS A 445 -5.40 8.62 20.82
C CYS A 445 -6.43 9.64 20.29
N ALA A 446 -7.14 9.32 19.20
CA ALA A 446 -8.12 10.23 18.62
C ALA A 446 -9.30 10.44 19.60
N ARG A 447 -9.64 11.70 19.85
CA ARG A 447 -10.74 12.09 20.77
C ARG A 447 -12.14 11.65 20.30
N SER A 448 -12.31 11.42 19.00
CA SER A 448 -13.51 10.80 18.42
C SER A 448 -13.15 10.17 17.10
N LEU A 449 -13.64 8.97 16.87
CA LEU A 449 -13.53 8.27 15.59
C LEU A 449 -14.94 8.12 15.00
N HIS A 450 -15.13 8.68 13.81
CA HIS A 450 -16.33 8.51 13.00
C HIS A 450 -16.13 7.35 12.01
N TYR A 451 -17.20 6.74 11.53
CA TYR A 451 -17.16 5.54 10.70
C TYR A 451 -16.27 5.67 9.45
N GLN A 452 -16.19 6.85 8.82
CA GLN A 452 -15.32 7.09 7.67
C GLN A 452 -13.82 7.04 8.02
N PHE A 453 -13.44 7.26 9.29
CA PHE A 453 -12.05 7.27 9.71
C PHE A 453 -11.41 5.88 9.72
N TYR A 454 -12.19 4.81 9.52
CA TYR A 454 -11.64 3.48 9.33
C TYR A 454 -10.70 3.41 8.13
N SER A 455 -10.96 4.17 7.07
CA SER A 455 -10.09 4.27 5.90
C SER A 455 -8.68 4.79 6.20
N TRP A 456 -8.47 5.52 7.33
CA TRP A 456 -7.17 6.08 7.69
C TRP A 456 -6.12 5.03 8.04
N TYR A 457 -6.53 3.86 8.53
CA TYR A 457 -5.59 2.86 9.01
C TYR A 457 -5.92 1.42 8.61
N PHE A 458 -7.08 1.17 8.02
CA PHE A 458 -7.50 -0.16 7.57
C PHE A 458 -6.40 -0.90 6.80
N HIS A 459 -5.83 -0.25 5.79
CA HIS A 459 -4.81 -0.84 4.94
C HIS A 459 -3.45 -1.04 5.64
N SER A 460 -3.23 -0.43 6.79
CA SER A 460 -2.02 -0.63 7.61
C SER A 460 -2.17 -1.71 8.69
N LEU A 461 -3.41 -2.07 9.08
CA LEU A 461 -3.68 -3.04 10.14
C LEU A 461 -3.06 -4.42 9.90
N PRO A 462 -3.24 -5.08 8.74
CA PRO A 462 -2.61 -6.37 8.51
C PRO A 462 -1.09 -6.29 8.64
N TYR A 463 -0.46 -5.22 8.12
CA TYR A 463 0.97 -5.01 8.22
C TYR A 463 1.42 -4.90 9.69
N LEU A 464 0.79 -4.05 10.49
CA LEU A 464 1.12 -3.84 11.90
C LEU A 464 0.92 -5.12 12.72
N LEU A 465 -0.15 -5.87 12.49
CA LEU A 465 -0.39 -7.16 13.15
C LEU A 465 0.68 -8.19 12.79
N TRP A 466 1.17 -8.21 11.55
CA TRP A 466 2.28 -9.09 11.16
C TRP A 466 3.64 -8.63 11.70
N CYS A 467 3.71 -7.44 12.30
CA CYS A 467 4.84 -7.00 13.10
C CYS A 467 4.76 -7.42 14.57
N THR A 468 3.64 -8.01 15.03
CA THR A 468 3.49 -8.52 16.40
C THR A 468 3.96 -9.98 16.54
N PRO A 469 4.29 -10.46 17.76
CA PRO A 469 4.70 -11.83 18.00
C PRO A 469 3.52 -12.80 18.15
N TYR A 470 2.28 -12.34 17.96
CA TYR A 470 1.07 -13.15 18.14
C TYR A 470 0.97 -14.28 17.12
N SER A 471 0.27 -15.35 17.50
CA SER A 471 -0.09 -16.43 16.57
C SER A 471 -1.02 -15.90 15.47
N THR A 472 -1.05 -16.58 14.34
CA THR A 472 -1.91 -16.21 13.19
C THR A 472 -3.39 -16.12 13.59
N ILE A 473 -3.85 -17.06 14.46
CA ILE A 473 -5.24 -17.08 14.95
C ILE A 473 -5.55 -15.80 15.72
N ILE A 474 -4.67 -15.39 16.64
CA ILE A 474 -4.86 -14.17 17.44
C ILE A 474 -4.86 -12.93 16.53
N LYS A 475 -3.99 -12.88 15.50
CA LYS A 475 -3.97 -11.77 14.53
C LYS A 475 -5.29 -11.64 13.78
N PHE A 476 -5.85 -12.75 13.31
CA PHE A 476 -7.16 -12.74 12.64
C PHE A 476 -8.30 -12.44 13.60
N LEU A 477 -8.24 -12.92 14.83
CA LEU A 477 -9.23 -12.58 15.85
C LEU A 477 -9.26 -11.06 16.09
N ILE A 478 -8.10 -10.43 16.26
CA ILE A 478 -8.00 -8.97 16.42
C ILE A 478 -8.55 -8.24 15.19
N LEU A 479 -8.20 -8.68 13.97
CA LEU A 479 -8.76 -8.07 12.73
C LEU A 479 -10.28 -8.19 12.69
N ALA A 480 -10.82 -9.37 12.99
CA ALA A 480 -12.26 -9.61 12.99
C ALA A 480 -13.00 -8.76 14.05
N LEU A 481 -12.42 -8.62 15.23
CA LEU A 481 -13.01 -7.82 16.32
C LEU A 481 -12.96 -6.31 16.01
N ILE A 482 -11.89 -5.83 15.37
CA ILE A 482 -11.82 -4.45 14.86
C ILE A 482 -12.89 -4.24 13.77
N GLU A 483 -12.98 -5.15 12.80
CA GLU A 483 -13.99 -5.07 11.73
C GLU A 483 -15.41 -5.10 12.31
N PHE A 484 -15.69 -5.97 13.26
CA PHE A 484 -16.96 -6.01 14.00
C PHE A 484 -17.26 -4.65 14.66
N SER A 485 -16.29 -4.05 15.36
CA SER A 485 -16.50 -2.77 16.05
C SER A 485 -16.84 -1.65 15.06
N TRP A 486 -16.16 -1.60 13.91
CA TRP A 486 -16.43 -0.60 12.87
C TRP A 486 -17.73 -0.85 12.10
N ASN A 487 -18.24 -2.07 12.07
CA ASN A 487 -19.52 -2.39 11.41
C ASN A 487 -20.72 -2.29 12.36
N THR A 488 -20.50 -2.18 13.68
CA THR A 488 -21.58 -2.00 14.65
C THR A 488 -22.15 -0.58 14.55
N TYR A 489 -23.42 -0.47 14.11
CA TYR A 489 -24.13 0.81 14.02
C TYR A 489 -25.54 0.69 14.62
N PRO A 490 -25.96 1.61 15.51
CA PRO A 490 -25.10 2.59 16.20
C PRO A 490 -24.06 1.91 17.08
N SER A 491 -22.93 2.61 17.36
CA SER A 491 -21.91 2.10 18.25
C SER A 491 -22.44 1.84 19.65
N SER A 492 -21.94 0.81 20.32
CA SER A 492 -22.32 0.44 21.68
C SER A 492 -21.14 0.56 22.65
N VAL A 493 -21.43 0.54 23.95
CA VAL A 493 -20.40 0.44 25.00
C VAL A 493 -19.47 -0.74 24.73
N PHE A 494 -20.04 -1.89 24.37
CA PHE A 494 -19.27 -3.10 24.07
C PHE A 494 -18.36 -2.94 22.86
N SER A 495 -18.90 -2.48 21.72
CA SER A 495 -18.09 -2.32 20.49
C SER A 495 -16.97 -1.30 20.65
N SER A 496 -17.20 -0.20 21.38
CA SER A 496 -16.18 0.83 21.66
C SER A 496 -15.09 0.30 22.58
N SER A 497 -15.45 -0.38 23.68
CA SER A 497 -14.47 -0.96 24.62
C SER A 497 -13.64 -2.06 23.92
N LEU A 498 -14.26 -2.86 23.09
CA LEU A 498 -13.61 -3.92 22.31
C LEU A 498 -12.59 -3.32 21.32
N LEU A 499 -12.93 -2.22 20.64
CA LEU A 499 -12.03 -1.53 19.75
C LEU A 499 -10.77 -1.04 20.47
N HIS A 500 -10.93 -0.42 21.65
CA HIS A 500 -9.78 -0.01 22.47
C HIS A 500 -8.92 -1.20 22.94
N ALA A 501 -9.55 -2.27 23.40
CA ALA A 501 -8.81 -3.50 23.80
C ALA A 501 -7.97 -4.04 22.63
N CYS A 502 -8.53 -4.10 21.42
CA CYS A 502 -7.82 -4.53 20.22
C CYS A 502 -6.66 -3.56 19.87
N HIS A 503 -6.89 -2.26 19.93
CA HIS A 503 -5.86 -1.26 19.65
C HIS A 503 -4.69 -1.35 20.64
N ILE A 504 -4.98 -1.50 21.93
CA ILE A 504 -3.97 -1.70 22.99
C ILE A 504 -3.20 -3.00 22.75
N ALA A 505 -3.90 -4.10 22.39
CA ALA A 505 -3.25 -5.36 22.09
C ALA A 505 -2.27 -5.23 20.90
N VAL A 506 -2.64 -4.50 19.84
CA VAL A 506 -1.73 -4.25 18.70
C VAL A 506 -0.50 -3.46 19.14
N LEU A 507 -0.66 -2.34 19.87
CA LEU A 507 0.47 -1.53 20.36
C LEU A 507 1.39 -2.34 21.29
N TRP A 508 0.81 -3.10 22.22
CA TRP A 508 1.57 -3.97 23.11
C TRP A 508 2.34 -5.05 22.38
N GLY A 509 1.71 -5.70 21.40
CA GLY A 509 2.37 -6.70 20.57
C GLY A 509 3.55 -6.14 19.79
N ILE A 510 3.39 -4.94 19.21
CA ILE A 510 4.47 -4.23 18.52
C ILE A 510 5.61 -3.90 19.49
N TYR A 511 5.28 -3.33 20.65
CA TYR A 511 6.25 -2.96 21.67
C TYR A 511 7.09 -4.18 22.12
N ARG A 512 6.44 -5.30 22.41
CA ARG A 512 7.14 -6.55 22.74
C ARG A 512 8.06 -7.04 21.62
N SER A 513 7.57 -7.03 20.38
CA SER A 513 8.35 -7.52 19.23
C SER A 513 9.57 -6.65 18.91
N THR A 514 9.57 -5.38 19.27
CA THR A 514 10.65 -4.46 18.97
C THR A 514 11.72 -4.40 20.07
N ARG A 515 11.45 -4.94 21.26
CA ARG A 515 12.40 -5.08 22.37
C ARG A 515 13.05 -6.47 22.46
N SER A 516 12.42 -7.50 21.90
CA SER A 516 13.01 -8.84 21.73
C SER A 516 13.97 -8.89 20.55
#